data_bf5da20ff7e219753412193c9e5c8152
#
_entry.id   bf5da20ff7e219753412193c9e5c8152
#
_cell.length_a   1.000
_cell.length_b   1.000
_cell.length_c   1.000
_cell.angle_alpha   90.00
_cell.angle_beta   90.00
_cell.angle_gamma   90.00
#
_symmetry.space_group_name_H-M   'P 1'
#
loop_
_entity.id
_entity.type
_entity.pdbx_description
1 polymer ?
#
loop_
_entity_poly.entity_id
_entity_poly.type
_entity_poly.pdbx_seq_one_letter_code
_entity_poly.pdbx_strand_id
1 'polypeptide(L)'
;MDSSLEFTPYSGDLMGLPTNENHMVFRWNRQDCKVLFSASRRGNAASCHFASDKRGLRHIKEAVDGFVRFAFWLFDWCEMVLAQVGRASVGRLIEKTGFIPVAEIDDTTVYARAR
;
A
#
# COMPACT_ATOMS: atom_id res chain seq x y z
N MET A 1 -2.26 -5.58 -19.51
CA MET A 1 -1.56 -6.49 -18.60
C MET A 1 -2.43 -6.78 -17.39
N ASP A 2 -2.51 -8.01 -16.99
CA ASP A 2 -3.28 -8.41 -15.83
C ASP A 2 -2.66 -7.86 -14.55
N SER A 3 -3.45 -7.24 -13.66
CA SER A 3 -2.97 -6.69 -12.40
C SER A 3 -2.29 -7.74 -11.53
N SER A 4 -2.70 -9.01 -11.63
CA SER A 4 -2.09 -10.09 -10.85
C SER A 4 -0.61 -10.31 -11.17
N LEU A 5 -0.13 -9.84 -12.33
CA LEU A 5 1.28 -9.95 -12.72
C LEU A 5 2.15 -8.84 -12.15
N GLU A 6 1.56 -7.77 -11.64
CA GLU A 6 2.31 -6.65 -11.08
C GLU A 6 2.76 -6.91 -9.64
N PHE A 7 2.05 -7.76 -8.92
CA PHE A 7 2.29 -8.03 -7.50
C PHE A 7 2.25 -9.52 -7.25
N THR A 8 3.18 -10.00 -6.42
CA THR A 8 3.20 -11.40 -5.99
C THR A 8 3.36 -11.49 -4.49
N PRO A 9 2.82 -12.56 -3.85
CA PRO A 9 3.07 -12.79 -2.43
C PRO A 9 4.56 -12.84 -2.13
N TYR A 10 4.94 -12.28 -1.00
CA TYR A 10 6.35 -12.17 -0.64
C TYR A 10 6.58 -12.67 0.78
N SER A 11 7.64 -13.49 0.95
CA SER A 11 8.08 -13.98 2.23
C SER A 11 9.60 -13.89 2.30
N GLY A 12 10.12 -12.80 2.74
CA GLY A 12 11.55 -12.56 2.88
C GLY A 12 11.78 -11.48 3.90
N ASP A 13 12.83 -10.70 3.73
CA ASP A 13 13.07 -9.53 4.56
C ASP A 13 11.97 -8.49 4.31
N LEU A 14 11.19 -8.18 5.33
CA LEU A 14 10.02 -7.32 5.24
C LEU A 14 10.33 -5.83 5.38
N MET A 15 11.60 -5.47 5.52
CA MET A 15 12.02 -4.06 5.55
C MET A 15 11.29 -3.24 6.62
N GLY A 16 10.97 -3.88 7.76
CA GLY A 16 10.30 -3.22 8.88
C GLY A 16 8.78 -3.14 8.78
N LEU A 17 8.17 -3.75 7.77
CA LEU A 17 6.72 -3.78 7.67
C LEU A 17 6.10 -4.54 8.85
N PRO A 18 4.93 -4.08 9.35
CA PRO A 18 4.21 -4.82 10.36
C PRO A 18 3.84 -6.21 9.87
N THR A 19 4.03 -7.21 10.73
CA THR A 19 3.66 -8.58 10.43
C THR A 19 2.87 -9.17 11.56
N ASN A 20 1.74 -9.75 11.23
CA ASN A 20 1.00 -10.65 12.09
C ASN A 20 0.20 -11.58 11.19
N GLU A 21 -0.53 -12.51 11.78
CA GLU A 21 -1.27 -13.52 11.03
C GLU A 21 -2.35 -12.95 10.11
N ASN A 22 -2.76 -11.69 10.33
CA ASN A 22 -3.79 -11.04 9.53
C ASN A 22 -3.21 -10.20 8.39
N HIS A 23 -1.89 -10.09 8.29
CA HIS A 23 -1.26 -9.33 7.22
C HIS A 23 -0.87 -10.23 6.06
N MET A 24 -1.15 -9.75 4.86
CA MET A 24 -0.68 -10.34 3.62
C MET A 24 0.36 -9.40 3.02
N VAL A 25 1.51 -9.94 2.64
CA VAL A 25 2.61 -9.14 2.10
C VAL A 25 2.81 -9.47 0.62
N PHE A 26 2.95 -8.42 -0.17
CA PHE A 26 3.13 -8.51 -1.62
C PHE A 26 4.34 -7.71 -2.04
N ARG A 27 5.02 -8.17 -3.08
CA ARG A 27 6.10 -7.45 -3.71
C ARG A 27 5.64 -6.91 -5.06
N TRP A 28 6.00 -5.65 -5.36
CA TRP A 28 5.83 -5.06 -6.67
C TRP A 28 6.89 -5.67 -7.61
N ASN A 29 6.45 -6.26 -8.72
CA ASN A 29 7.31 -7.01 -9.62
C ASN A 29 8.05 -6.09 -10.59
N ARG A 30 9.00 -5.35 -10.07
CA ARG A 30 9.88 -4.51 -10.85
C ARG A 30 11.32 -4.86 -10.49
N GLN A 31 12.13 -5.18 -11.51
CA GLN A 31 13.44 -5.80 -11.30
C GLN A 31 14.49 -4.84 -10.75
N ASP A 32 14.34 -3.56 -10.99
CA ASP A 32 15.34 -2.56 -10.64
C ASP A 32 15.16 -1.96 -9.25
N CYS A 33 14.13 -2.36 -8.53
CA CYS A 33 13.85 -1.84 -7.19
C CYS A 33 13.06 -2.84 -6.35
N LYS A 34 12.94 -2.55 -5.05
CA LYS A 34 12.17 -3.37 -4.13
C LYS A 34 11.14 -2.49 -3.42
N VAL A 35 9.87 -2.77 -3.68
CA VAL A 35 8.75 -2.13 -2.98
C VAL A 35 7.83 -3.23 -2.48
N LEU A 36 7.56 -3.21 -1.17
CA LEU A 36 6.70 -4.18 -0.51
C LEU A 36 5.47 -3.48 0.04
N PHE A 37 4.35 -4.19 0.00
CA PHE A 37 3.10 -3.74 0.59
C PHE A 37 2.57 -4.80 1.52
N SER A 38 2.08 -4.40 2.70
CA SER A 38 1.33 -5.29 3.56
C SER A 38 -0.10 -4.79 3.67
N ALA A 39 -1.04 -5.72 3.70
CA ALA A 39 -2.46 -5.41 3.78
C ALA A 39 -3.14 -6.29 4.81
N SER A 40 -4.04 -5.69 5.59
CA SER A 40 -4.90 -6.42 6.51
C SER A 40 -6.33 -5.95 6.34
N ARG A 41 -7.28 -6.88 6.52
CA ARG A 41 -8.69 -6.56 6.38
C ARG A 41 -9.22 -5.84 7.62
N ARG A 42 -9.94 -4.73 7.41
CA ARG A 42 -10.64 -3.97 8.42
C ARG A 42 -12.07 -3.72 7.93
N GLY A 43 -12.98 -4.68 8.20
CA GLY A 43 -14.34 -4.61 7.64
C GLY A 43 -14.31 -4.65 6.12
N ASN A 44 -14.79 -3.60 5.47
CA ASN A 44 -14.77 -3.47 4.00
C ASN A 44 -13.57 -2.66 3.51
N ALA A 45 -12.59 -2.41 4.38
CA ALA A 45 -11.39 -1.67 4.03
C ALA A 45 -10.15 -2.56 4.14
N ALA A 46 -9.16 -2.31 3.29
CA ALA A 46 -7.83 -2.87 3.42
C ALA A 46 -6.91 -1.81 4.03
N SER A 47 -6.36 -2.12 5.20
CA SER A 47 -5.37 -1.26 5.86
C SER A 47 -4.00 -1.66 5.33
N CYS A 48 -3.29 -0.71 4.71
CA CYS A 48 -2.07 -1.00 3.99
C CYS A 48 -0.88 -0.20 4.51
N HIS A 49 0.28 -0.83 4.45
CA HIS A 49 1.57 -0.21 4.72
C HIS A 49 2.50 -0.52 3.56
N PHE A 50 3.51 0.31 3.35
CA PHE A 50 4.51 0.01 2.35
C PHE A 50 5.92 0.27 2.88
N ALA A 51 6.89 -0.41 2.27
CA ALA A 51 8.31 -0.18 2.48
C ALA A 51 9.00 -0.24 1.12
N SER A 52 10.01 0.59 0.93
CA SER A 52 10.69 0.71 -0.34
C SER A 52 12.18 0.97 -0.16
N ASP A 53 13.00 0.44 -1.06
CA ASP A 53 14.38 0.86 -1.17
C ASP A 53 14.45 2.25 -1.86
N LYS A 54 15.66 2.81 -1.97
CA LYS A 54 15.84 4.14 -2.56
C LYS A 54 15.38 4.21 -4.01
N ARG A 55 15.61 3.15 -4.78
CA ARG A 55 15.20 3.10 -6.18
C ARG A 55 13.69 3.06 -6.30
N GLY A 56 13.04 2.29 -5.42
CA GLY A 56 11.58 2.18 -5.41
C GLY A 56 10.89 3.50 -5.09
N LEU A 57 11.51 4.37 -4.29
CA LEU A 57 10.92 5.67 -3.97
C LEU A 57 10.72 6.55 -5.20
N ARG A 58 11.52 6.38 -6.23
CA ARG A 58 11.36 7.12 -7.49
C ARG A 58 10.09 6.72 -8.24
N HIS A 59 9.57 5.53 -7.96
CA HIS A 59 8.41 4.95 -8.64
C HIS A 59 7.23 4.74 -7.69
N ILE A 60 7.29 5.35 -6.50
CA ILE A 60 6.34 5.02 -5.44
C ILE A 60 4.89 5.38 -5.79
N LYS A 61 4.66 6.46 -6.54
CA LYS A 61 3.30 6.81 -6.97
C LYS A 61 2.72 5.73 -7.87
N GLU A 62 3.53 5.24 -8.82
CA GLU A 62 3.13 4.16 -9.71
C GLU A 62 2.87 2.87 -8.92
N ALA A 63 3.75 2.54 -7.97
CA ALA A 63 3.61 1.36 -7.15
C ALA A 63 2.37 1.42 -6.27
N VAL A 64 2.13 2.55 -5.61
CA VAL A 64 0.96 2.74 -4.74
C VAL A 64 -0.34 2.67 -5.55
N ASP A 65 -0.40 3.39 -6.66
CA ASP A 65 -1.58 3.36 -7.52
C ASP A 65 -1.85 1.95 -8.03
N GLY A 66 -0.80 1.26 -8.46
CA GLY A 66 -0.91 -0.12 -8.91
C GLY A 66 -1.38 -1.07 -7.81
N PHE A 67 -0.86 -0.90 -6.58
CA PHE A 67 -1.27 -1.75 -5.47
C PHE A 67 -2.73 -1.53 -5.09
N VAL A 68 -3.21 -0.30 -5.11
CA VAL A 68 -4.62 -0.01 -4.82
C VAL A 68 -5.53 -0.74 -5.83
N ARG A 69 -5.20 -0.64 -7.12
CA ARG A 69 -5.96 -1.35 -8.16
C ARG A 69 -5.88 -2.86 -7.99
N PHE A 70 -4.70 -3.37 -7.64
CA PHE A 70 -4.51 -4.79 -7.35
C PHE A 70 -5.37 -5.24 -6.17
N ALA A 71 -5.40 -4.46 -5.09
CA ALA A 71 -6.20 -4.78 -3.90
C ALA A 71 -7.69 -4.84 -4.23
N PHE A 72 -8.18 -3.89 -5.02
CA PHE A 72 -9.58 -3.90 -5.45
C PHE A 72 -9.91 -5.07 -6.37
N TRP A 73 -8.95 -5.49 -7.18
CA TRP A 73 -9.13 -6.66 -8.03
C TRP A 73 -9.08 -7.97 -7.23
N LEU A 74 -8.12 -8.08 -6.31
CA LEU A 74 -7.90 -9.32 -5.55
C LEU A 74 -8.95 -9.53 -4.47
N PHE A 75 -9.32 -8.48 -3.76
CA PHE A 75 -10.25 -8.54 -2.63
C PHE A 75 -11.61 -8.01 -3.03
N ASP A 76 -12.55 -8.91 -3.30
CA ASP A 76 -13.91 -8.51 -3.69
C ASP A 76 -14.66 -7.76 -2.59
N TRP A 77 -14.29 -7.99 -1.32
CA TRP A 77 -14.86 -7.28 -0.17
C TRP A 77 -14.31 -5.87 0.00
N CYS A 78 -13.21 -5.52 -0.68
CA CYS A 78 -12.50 -4.27 -0.46
C CYS A 78 -13.19 -3.10 -1.17
N GLU A 79 -13.73 -2.18 -0.40
CA GLU A 79 -14.38 -0.98 -0.92
C GLU A 79 -13.54 0.26 -0.76
N MET A 80 -12.51 0.21 0.10
CA MET A 80 -11.55 1.30 0.25
C MET A 80 -10.21 0.78 0.75
N VAL A 81 -9.16 1.52 0.43
CA VAL A 81 -7.83 1.27 0.95
C VAL A 81 -7.49 2.40 1.92
N LEU A 82 -7.01 2.02 3.10
CA LEU A 82 -6.57 2.96 4.14
C LEU A 82 -5.06 2.93 4.25
N ALA A 83 -4.47 4.09 4.45
CA ALA A 83 -3.03 4.22 4.69
C ALA A 83 -2.80 5.18 5.85
N GLN A 84 -2.03 4.77 6.85
CA GLN A 84 -1.67 5.60 7.98
C GLN A 84 -0.26 6.14 7.75
N VAL A 85 -0.11 7.46 7.73
CA VAL A 85 1.12 8.12 7.30
C VAL A 85 1.62 9.07 8.38
N GLY A 86 2.89 8.89 8.78
CA GLY A 86 3.53 9.73 9.77
C GLY A 86 4.35 10.88 9.19
N ARG A 87 4.70 10.82 7.90
CA ARG A 87 5.52 11.84 7.23
C ARG A 87 4.68 12.65 6.25
N ALA A 88 4.72 13.98 6.39
CA ALA A 88 3.97 14.87 5.51
C ALA A 88 4.35 14.70 4.03
N SER A 89 5.63 14.42 3.74
CA SER A 89 6.08 14.22 2.36
C SER A 89 5.44 12.98 1.72
N VAL A 90 5.26 11.91 2.50
CA VAL A 90 4.57 10.71 2.04
C VAL A 90 3.09 10.98 1.83
N GLY A 91 2.46 11.72 2.76
CA GLY A 91 1.06 12.12 2.63
C GLY A 91 0.81 12.90 1.35
N ARG A 92 1.64 13.90 1.06
CA ARG A 92 1.53 14.66 -0.20
C ARG A 92 1.67 13.78 -1.43
N LEU A 93 2.52 12.76 -1.33
CA LEU A 93 2.73 11.81 -2.41
C LEU A 93 1.49 10.98 -2.68
N ILE A 94 0.89 10.39 -1.64
CA ILE A 94 -0.27 9.52 -1.83
C ILE A 94 -1.53 10.30 -2.18
N GLU A 95 -1.64 11.57 -1.79
CA GLU A 95 -2.74 12.43 -2.23
C GLU A 95 -2.77 12.54 -3.76
N LYS A 96 -1.60 12.50 -4.41
CA LYS A 96 -1.50 12.53 -5.87
C LYS A 96 -2.01 11.24 -6.52
N THR A 97 -2.22 10.19 -5.74
CA THR A 97 -2.76 8.92 -6.24
C THR A 97 -4.23 8.72 -5.88
N GLY A 98 -4.92 9.79 -5.49
CA GLY A 98 -6.35 9.75 -5.22
C GLY A 98 -6.73 9.50 -3.77
N PHE A 99 -5.77 9.43 -2.86
CA PHE A 99 -6.06 9.33 -1.43
C PHE A 99 -6.45 10.68 -0.87
N ILE A 100 -7.40 10.69 0.07
CA ILE A 100 -7.80 11.88 0.80
C ILE A 100 -7.60 11.66 2.30
N PRO A 101 -7.23 12.70 3.06
CA PRO A 101 -7.11 12.58 4.51
C PRO A 101 -8.51 12.46 5.14
N VAL A 102 -8.69 11.49 6.03
CA VAL A 102 -9.99 11.24 6.66
C VAL A 102 -9.94 11.30 8.18
N ALA A 103 -8.77 11.15 8.80
CA ALA A 103 -8.65 11.18 10.26
C ALA A 103 -7.21 11.44 10.66
N GLU A 104 -7.04 11.90 11.91
CA GLU A 104 -5.72 11.98 12.55
C GLU A 104 -5.76 11.13 13.80
N ILE A 105 -4.73 10.28 13.97
CA ILE A 105 -4.57 9.40 15.12
C ILE A 105 -3.14 9.56 15.60
N ASP A 106 -2.98 10.05 16.84
CA ASP A 106 -1.68 10.40 17.41
C ASP A 106 -0.97 11.40 16.48
N ASP A 107 0.24 11.14 16.05
CA ASP A 107 0.99 12.01 15.15
C ASP A 107 0.91 11.58 13.69
N THR A 108 -0.12 10.80 13.35
CA THR A 108 -0.28 10.27 12.00
C THR A 108 -1.58 10.70 11.38
N THR A 109 -1.61 10.78 10.06
CA THR A 109 -2.82 11.04 9.28
C THR A 109 -3.25 9.75 8.59
N VAL A 110 -4.53 9.44 8.71
CA VAL A 110 -5.13 8.30 7.98
C VAL A 110 -5.71 8.84 6.67
N TYR A 111 -5.29 8.24 5.59
CA TYR A 111 -5.77 8.53 4.25
C TYR A 111 -6.62 7.38 3.74
N ALA A 112 -7.59 7.69 2.89
CA ALA A 112 -8.45 6.69 2.29
C ALA A 112 -8.61 6.93 0.79
N ARG A 113 -8.69 5.85 0.04
CA ARG A 113 -9.06 5.88 -1.38
C ARG A 113 -10.18 4.87 -1.60
N ALA A 114 -11.33 5.34 -2.05
CA ALA A 114 -12.48 4.51 -2.34
C ALA A 114 -12.34 3.80 -3.69
N ARG A 115 -13.05 2.69 -3.79
CA ARG A 115 -13.13 1.87 -5.00
C ARG A 115 -13.71 2.61 -6.20
#